data_9a47f41742719d7b030afb342230d143
#
_entry.id   9a47f41742719d7b030afb342230d143
#
_cell.length_a   1.000
_cell.length_b   1.000
_cell.length_c   1.000
_cell.angle_alpha   90.00
_cell.angle_beta   90.00
_cell.angle_gamma   90.00
#
_symmetry.space_group_name_H-M   'P 1'
#
loop_
_entity.id
_entity.type
_entity.pdbx_description
1 polymer ?
#
loop_
_entity_poly.entity_id
_entity_poly.type
_entity_poly.pdbx_seq_one_letter_code
_entity_poly.pdbx_strand_id
1 'polypeptide(L)'
;SAGLSLGEYTALINSKALSFDQGVKLVQKRGEYMQNLIPKGDWQMASVMGLKDDQVEELCRKVKSGFVVPANYNCIGHVAISGERKAIEEATIIAKEIGAKKVIPVKTAGPFHTVKLEESSKALRKELEKIEFRAFETKVVKNIDGQIYKDTDDIKDILTKHIVNPVRFSKSIQTMFDINIDTFIEIGPGKTLTGCVKRMPTYTDEERKILNIYNVDNLKLALQELKKI
;
A
#
# COMPACT_ATOMS: atom_id res chain seq x y z
N SER A 1 9.31 10.71 0.61
CA SER A 1 8.80 9.67 -0.30
C SER A 1 7.79 8.76 0.39
N ALA A 2 6.97 8.06 -0.38
CA ALA A 2 6.02 7.07 0.07
C ALA A 2 5.83 6.01 -1.02
N GLY A 3 5.33 4.84 -0.67
CA GLY A 3 4.98 3.81 -1.64
C GLY A 3 4.02 2.80 -1.05
N LEU A 4 3.13 2.26 -1.85
CA LEU A 4 2.12 1.31 -1.41
C LEU A 4 2.73 -0.10 -1.35
N SER A 5 2.65 -0.75 -0.20
CA SER A 5 3.12 -2.12 0.06
C SER A 5 4.59 -2.34 -0.35
N LEU A 6 4.85 -2.92 -1.52
CA LEU A 6 6.20 -3.07 -2.09
C LEU A 6 6.89 -1.71 -2.25
N GLY A 7 6.14 -0.68 -2.60
CA GLY A 7 6.67 0.67 -2.81
C GLY A 7 7.30 1.30 -1.57
N GLU A 8 6.98 0.86 -0.35
CA GLU A 8 7.65 1.33 0.87
C GLU A 8 9.15 0.99 0.86
N TYR A 9 9.52 -0.20 0.35
CA TYR A 9 10.92 -0.58 0.18
C TYR A 9 11.63 0.33 -0.84
N THR A 10 10.94 0.69 -1.93
CA THR A 10 11.45 1.67 -2.90
C THR A 10 11.65 3.05 -2.25
N ALA A 11 10.73 3.47 -1.39
CA ALA A 11 10.85 4.73 -0.66
C ALA A 11 12.03 4.71 0.33
N LEU A 12 12.29 3.58 1.00
CA LEU A 12 13.47 3.37 1.86
C LEU A 12 14.77 3.43 1.04
N ILE A 13 14.80 2.87 -0.17
CA ILE A 13 15.96 2.97 -1.07
C ILE A 13 16.17 4.42 -1.51
N ASN A 14 15.10 5.12 -1.88
CA ASN A 14 15.17 6.52 -2.29
C ASN A 14 15.72 7.42 -1.18
N SER A 15 15.36 7.15 0.06
CA SER A 15 15.85 7.88 1.24
C SER A 15 17.26 7.49 1.69
N LYS A 16 17.92 6.55 1.00
CA LYS A 16 19.22 5.95 1.35
C LYS A 16 19.26 5.15 2.65
N ALA A 17 18.12 4.99 3.33
CA ALA A 17 18.03 4.14 4.51
C ALA A 17 18.28 2.66 4.18
N LEU A 18 17.97 2.24 2.94
CA LEU A 18 18.24 0.90 2.42
C LEU A 18 19.04 1.01 1.11
N SER A 19 20.11 0.21 0.95
CA SER A 19 20.85 0.20 -0.32
C SER A 19 20.03 -0.47 -1.43
N PHE A 20 20.29 -0.11 -2.68
CA PHE A 20 19.58 -0.67 -3.83
C PHE A 20 19.73 -2.19 -3.90
N ASP A 21 20.95 -2.71 -3.78
CA ASP A 21 21.25 -4.15 -3.89
C ASP A 21 20.57 -4.96 -2.78
N GLN A 22 20.60 -4.46 -1.54
CA GLN A 22 19.90 -5.09 -0.41
C GLN A 22 18.38 -5.03 -0.62
N GLY A 23 17.87 -3.89 -1.09
CA GLY A 23 16.44 -3.70 -1.30
C GLY A 23 15.87 -4.63 -2.37
N VAL A 24 16.57 -4.80 -3.51
CA VAL A 24 16.15 -5.74 -4.57
C VAL A 24 16.11 -7.17 -4.06
N LYS A 25 17.15 -7.64 -3.35
CA LYS A 25 17.17 -8.97 -2.76
C LYS A 25 16.07 -9.18 -1.71
N LEU A 26 15.85 -8.18 -0.87
CA LEU A 26 14.82 -8.22 0.18
C LEU A 26 13.41 -8.30 -0.42
N VAL A 27 13.13 -7.49 -1.45
CA VAL A 27 11.83 -7.48 -2.15
C VAL A 27 11.58 -8.80 -2.86
N GLN A 28 12.62 -9.39 -3.48
CA GLN A 28 12.53 -10.72 -4.05
C GLN A 28 12.15 -11.76 -2.99
N LYS A 29 12.88 -11.80 -1.85
CA LYS A 29 12.57 -12.71 -0.74
C LYS A 29 11.18 -12.48 -0.17
N ARG A 30 10.77 -11.23 0.01
CA ARG A 30 9.41 -10.88 0.43
C ARG A 30 8.37 -11.49 -0.51
N GLY A 31 8.56 -11.33 -1.83
CA GLY A 31 7.67 -11.91 -2.84
C GLY A 31 7.61 -13.44 -2.77
N GLU A 32 8.76 -14.11 -2.67
CA GLU A 32 8.86 -15.57 -2.52
C GLU A 32 8.11 -16.05 -1.26
N TYR A 33 8.28 -15.39 -0.10
CA TYR A 33 7.61 -15.77 1.14
C TYR A 33 6.10 -15.51 1.08
N MET A 34 5.68 -14.35 0.56
CA MET A 34 4.27 -14.02 0.39
C MET A 34 3.55 -14.90 -0.63
N GLN A 35 4.27 -15.62 -1.49
CA GLN A 35 3.70 -16.57 -2.45
C GLN A 35 3.75 -18.00 -1.95
N ASN A 36 4.85 -18.42 -1.32
CA ASN A 36 5.13 -19.83 -1.01
C ASN A 36 4.72 -20.23 0.41
N LEU A 37 4.61 -19.29 1.34
CA LEU A 37 4.24 -19.53 2.75
C LEU A 37 2.79 -19.14 3.05
N ILE A 38 1.95 -19.11 2.03
CA ILE A 38 0.51 -18.88 2.18
C ILE A 38 -0.12 -20.14 2.79
N PRO A 39 -0.99 -20.02 3.81
CA PRO A 39 -1.73 -21.16 4.30
C PRO A 39 -2.63 -21.74 3.21
N LYS A 40 -2.81 -23.06 3.22
CA LYS A 40 -3.72 -23.71 2.28
C LYS A 40 -5.12 -23.10 2.38
N GLY A 41 -5.72 -22.81 1.26
CA GLY A 41 -7.05 -22.20 1.19
C GLY A 41 -7.32 -21.57 -0.17
N ASP A 42 -8.58 -21.23 -0.41
CA ASP A 42 -8.99 -20.50 -1.61
C ASP A 42 -9.12 -19.01 -1.24
N TRP A 43 -8.04 -18.27 -1.49
CA TRP A 43 -7.89 -16.88 -1.11
C TRP A 43 -8.22 -15.94 -2.27
N GLN A 44 -8.80 -14.81 -1.93
CA GLN A 44 -9.11 -13.75 -2.89
C GLN A 44 -8.98 -12.37 -2.24
N MET A 45 -8.73 -11.36 -3.08
CA MET A 45 -8.90 -9.96 -2.74
C MET A 45 -9.93 -9.31 -3.65
N ALA A 46 -10.59 -8.26 -3.15
CA ALA A 46 -11.47 -7.43 -3.96
C ALA A 46 -11.31 -5.94 -3.59
N SER A 47 -11.43 -5.08 -4.59
CA SER A 47 -11.40 -3.63 -4.44
C SER A 47 -12.82 -3.12 -4.27
N VAL A 48 -13.17 -2.62 -3.09
CA VAL A 48 -14.46 -2.00 -2.78
C VAL A 48 -14.36 -0.51 -3.01
N MET A 49 -15.23 0.03 -3.86
CA MET A 49 -15.23 1.44 -4.25
C MET A 49 -16.57 2.10 -3.92
N GLY A 50 -16.50 3.32 -3.39
CA GLY A 50 -17.66 4.17 -3.12
C GLY A 50 -18.19 4.09 -1.68
N LEU A 51 -17.61 3.25 -0.83
CA LEU A 51 -17.91 3.19 0.60
C LEU A 51 -16.82 3.87 1.43
N LYS A 52 -17.19 4.38 2.61
CA LYS A 52 -16.24 4.89 3.59
C LYS A 52 -15.49 3.73 4.27
N ASP A 53 -14.36 4.03 4.90
CA ASP A 53 -13.52 3.03 5.57
C ASP A 53 -14.30 2.28 6.67
N ASP A 54 -15.04 2.99 7.51
CA ASP A 54 -15.88 2.43 8.58
C ASP A 54 -16.99 1.51 8.03
N GLN A 55 -17.60 1.85 6.90
CA GLN A 55 -18.59 1.01 6.23
C GLN A 55 -17.97 -0.30 5.72
N VAL A 56 -16.73 -0.25 5.19
CA VAL A 56 -16.02 -1.47 4.74
C VAL A 56 -15.58 -2.31 5.93
N GLU A 57 -15.17 -1.72 7.04
CA GLU A 57 -14.86 -2.44 8.28
C GLU A 57 -16.09 -3.16 8.83
N GLU A 58 -17.23 -2.46 8.86
CA GLU A 58 -18.50 -3.04 9.33
C GLU A 58 -18.99 -4.16 8.42
N LEU A 59 -18.92 -3.97 7.12
CA LEU A 59 -19.25 -4.99 6.13
C LEU A 59 -18.41 -6.27 6.35
N CYS A 60 -17.09 -6.15 6.56
CA CYS A 60 -16.24 -7.31 6.83
C CYS A 60 -16.63 -8.02 8.13
N ARG A 61 -17.06 -7.30 9.17
CA ARG A 61 -17.57 -7.88 10.42
C ARG A 61 -18.90 -8.63 10.25
N LYS A 62 -19.72 -8.23 9.29
CA LYS A 62 -21.04 -8.87 9.01
C LYS A 62 -20.95 -10.18 8.25
N VAL A 63 -19.86 -10.42 7.52
CA VAL A 63 -19.63 -11.66 6.76
C VAL A 63 -19.60 -12.86 7.72
N LYS A 64 -20.31 -13.93 7.35
CA LYS A 64 -20.44 -15.18 8.13
C LYS A 64 -19.77 -16.38 7.45
N SER A 65 -19.57 -16.34 6.15
CA SER A 65 -19.08 -17.48 5.36
C SER A 65 -17.58 -17.78 5.50
N GLY A 66 -16.81 -16.91 6.17
CA GLY A 66 -15.39 -17.12 6.39
C GLY A 66 -14.62 -15.86 6.77
N PHE A 67 -13.31 -15.94 6.70
CA PHE A 67 -12.41 -14.85 7.04
C PHE A 67 -12.34 -13.80 5.93
N VAL A 68 -12.59 -12.55 6.27
CA VAL A 68 -12.37 -11.39 5.43
C VAL A 68 -12.07 -10.15 6.26
N VAL A 69 -11.10 -9.35 5.83
CA VAL A 69 -10.70 -8.09 6.50
C VAL A 69 -10.32 -7.03 5.48
N PRO A 70 -10.36 -5.73 5.83
CA PRO A 70 -9.71 -4.69 5.05
C PRO A 70 -8.20 -4.93 5.03
N ALA A 71 -7.61 -4.86 3.83
CA ALA A 71 -6.19 -5.09 3.59
C ALA A 71 -5.44 -3.83 3.13
N ASN A 72 -6.09 -2.97 2.31
CA ASN A 72 -5.49 -1.72 1.86
C ASN A 72 -6.53 -0.60 1.89
N TYR A 73 -6.27 0.42 2.68
CA TYR A 73 -6.97 1.71 2.62
C TYR A 73 -6.23 2.59 1.60
N ASN A 74 -6.61 2.49 0.32
CA ASN A 74 -5.87 3.11 -0.78
C ASN A 74 -6.07 4.63 -0.82
N CYS A 75 -7.30 5.08 -0.81
CA CYS A 75 -7.72 6.47 -0.71
C CYS A 75 -9.19 6.53 -0.28
N ILE A 76 -9.73 7.71 -0.07
CA ILE A 76 -11.14 7.88 0.30
C ILE A 76 -12.05 7.18 -0.70
N GLY A 77 -12.93 6.34 -0.18
CA GLY A 77 -13.86 5.55 -0.98
C GLY A 77 -13.23 4.43 -1.81
N HIS A 78 -12.02 3.98 -1.46
CA HIS A 78 -11.34 2.88 -2.12
C HIS A 78 -10.55 2.02 -1.13
N VAL A 79 -11.15 0.92 -0.70
CA VAL A 79 -10.55 -0.05 0.21
C VAL A 79 -10.46 -1.42 -0.46
N ALA A 80 -9.31 -2.06 -0.41
CA ALA A 80 -9.18 -3.46 -0.79
C ALA A 80 -9.43 -4.35 0.43
N ILE A 81 -10.25 -5.38 0.25
CA ILE A 81 -10.52 -6.43 1.23
C ILE A 81 -9.80 -7.71 0.83
N SER A 82 -9.42 -8.53 1.81
CA SER A 82 -8.67 -9.75 1.61
C SER A 82 -9.21 -10.85 2.51
N GLY A 83 -9.39 -12.06 1.97
CA GLY A 83 -9.96 -13.16 2.74
C GLY A 83 -10.19 -14.43 1.92
N GLU A 84 -10.99 -15.33 2.49
CA GLU A 84 -11.44 -16.53 1.80
C GLU A 84 -12.40 -16.16 0.66
N ARG A 85 -12.33 -16.88 -0.47
CA ARG A 85 -13.16 -16.59 -1.65
C ARG A 85 -14.65 -16.48 -1.29
N LYS A 86 -15.19 -17.43 -0.53
CA LYS A 86 -16.60 -17.43 -0.11
C LYS A 86 -16.95 -16.17 0.69
N ALA A 87 -16.04 -15.75 1.58
CA ALA A 87 -16.21 -14.52 2.36
C ALA A 87 -16.14 -13.26 1.49
N ILE A 88 -15.26 -13.23 0.49
CA ILE A 88 -15.21 -12.14 -0.49
C ILE A 88 -16.47 -12.08 -1.35
N GLU A 89 -17.04 -13.22 -1.73
CA GLU A 89 -18.32 -13.29 -2.46
C GLU A 89 -19.48 -12.74 -1.63
N GLU A 90 -19.62 -13.17 -0.36
CA GLU A 90 -20.62 -12.61 0.56
C GLU A 90 -20.39 -11.12 0.80
N ALA A 91 -19.14 -10.72 1.07
CA ALA A 91 -18.77 -9.32 1.25
C ALA A 91 -19.15 -8.47 0.01
N THR A 92 -19.03 -9.03 -1.19
CA THR A 92 -19.40 -8.36 -2.44
C THR A 92 -20.90 -8.10 -2.54
N ILE A 93 -21.74 -9.04 -2.06
CA ILE A 93 -23.19 -8.89 -2.02
C ILE A 93 -23.56 -7.78 -1.03
N ILE A 94 -23.08 -7.89 0.22
CA ILE A 94 -23.34 -6.89 1.27
C ILE A 94 -22.87 -5.49 0.83
N ALA A 95 -21.67 -5.38 0.22
CA ALA A 95 -21.13 -4.11 -0.28
C ALA A 95 -22.09 -3.43 -1.26
N LYS A 96 -22.66 -4.20 -2.20
CA LYS A 96 -23.63 -3.67 -3.17
C LYS A 96 -24.91 -3.21 -2.51
N GLU A 97 -25.45 -3.98 -1.55
CA GLU A 97 -26.66 -3.64 -0.80
C GLU A 97 -26.51 -2.33 -0.02
N ILE A 98 -25.34 -2.06 0.54
CA ILE A 98 -25.06 -0.81 1.28
C ILE A 98 -24.55 0.34 0.40
N GLY A 99 -24.57 0.18 -0.94
CA GLY A 99 -24.33 1.26 -1.89
C GLY A 99 -22.92 1.38 -2.43
N ALA A 100 -22.10 0.32 -2.41
CA ALA A 100 -20.83 0.31 -3.09
C ALA A 100 -21.02 0.57 -4.61
N LYS A 101 -20.26 1.51 -5.15
CA LYS A 101 -20.31 1.83 -6.60
C LYS A 101 -19.77 0.69 -7.46
N LYS A 102 -18.70 0.01 -6.97
CA LYS A 102 -18.09 -1.15 -7.63
C LYS A 102 -17.40 -2.04 -6.60
N VAL A 103 -17.42 -3.35 -6.86
CA VAL A 103 -16.54 -4.32 -6.21
C VAL A 103 -15.83 -5.10 -7.31
N ILE A 104 -14.51 -4.98 -7.36
CA ILE A 104 -13.69 -5.52 -8.44
C ILE A 104 -12.75 -6.57 -7.86
N PRO A 105 -12.86 -7.85 -8.28
CA PRO A 105 -11.88 -8.87 -7.90
C PRO A 105 -10.47 -8.47 -8.31
N VAL A 106 -9.52 -8.63 -7.41
CA VAL A 106 -8.10 -8.41 -7.66
C VAL A 106 -7.43 -9.76 -7.94
N LYS A 107 -6.69 -9.85 -9.04
CA LYS A 107 -5.87 -11.04 -9.32
C LYS A 107 -4.72 -11.09 -8.31
N THR A 108 -4.81 -11.99 -7.35
CA THR A 108 -3.81 -12.17 -6.30
C THR A 108 -3.69 -13.65 -5.93
N ALA A 109 -2.51 -14.04 -5.43
CA ALA A 109 -2.21 -15.42 -5.04
C ALA A 109 -2.53 -15.71 -3.56
N GLY A 110 -2.89 -14.70 -2.73
CA GLY A 110 -3.03 -14.95 -1.31
C GLY A 110 -3.73 -13.86 -0.51
N PRO A 111 -3.90 -14.10 0.81
CA PRO A 111 -4.56 -13.20 1.75
C PRO A 111 -3.62 -12.09 2.22
N PHE A 112 -3.16 -11.24 1.27
CA PHE A 112 -2.15 -10.23 1.53
C PHE A 112 -2.63 -9.20 2.55
N HIS A 113 -1.66 -8.72 3.37
CA HIS A 113 -1.88 -7.75 4.44
C HIS A 113 -2.89 -8.20 5.50
N THR A 114 -2.89 -9.50 5.82
CA THR A 114 -3.70 -10.11 6.87
C THR A 114 -2.85 -10.98 7.80
N VAL A 115 -3.38 -11.28 8.98
CA VAL A 115 -2.75 -12.19 9.95
C VAL A 115 -2.47 -13.60 9.39
N LYS A 116 -3.09 -13.97 8.28
CA LYS A 116 -2.86 -15.24 7.59
C LYS A 116 -1.46 -15.36 6.98
N LEU A 117 -0.71 -14.26 6.85
CA LEU A 117 0.68 -14.23 6.38
C LEU A 117 1.71 -14.24 7.54
N GLU A 118 1.36 -14.74 8.71
CA GLU A 118 2.27 -14.75 9.85
C GLU A 118 3.59 -15.47 9.57
N GLU A 119 3.54 -16.63 8.88
CA GLU A 119 4.76 -17.38 8.51
C GLU A 119 5.63 -16.61 7.50
N SER A 120 5.00 -15.91 6.54
CA SER A 120 5.72 -15.01 5.63
C SER A 120 6.38 -13.85 6.38
N SER A 121 5.71 -13.29 7.37
CA SER A 121 6.22 -12.22 8.23
C SER A 121 7.44 -12.68 9.05
N LYS A 122 7.35 -13.87 9.68
CA LYS A 122 8.48 -14.48 10.42
C LYS A 122 9.68 -14.77 9.51
N ALA A 123 9.45 -15.26 8.31
CA ALA A 123 10.51 -15.52 7.34
C ALA A 123 11.18 -14.22 6.87
N LEU A 124 10.38 -13.19 6.58
CA LEU A 124 10.90 -11.87 6.21
C LEU A 124 11.71 -11.24 7.35
N ARG A 125 11.29 -11.40 8.61
CA ARG A 125 12.05 -10.90 9.78
C ARG A 125 13.48 -11.43 9.78
N LYS A 126 13.68 -12.72 9.47
CA LYS A 126 15.03 -13.32 9.41
C LYS A 126 15.91 -12.70 8.32
N GLU A 127 15.33 -12.26 7.21
CA GLU A 127 16.09 -11.52 6.17
C GLU A 127 16.38 -10.08 6.63
N LEU A 128 15.41 -9.42 7.27
CA LEU A 128 15.58 -8.07 7.80
C LEU A 128 16.67 -7.99 8.88
N GLU A 129 16.87 -9.04 9.68
CA GLU A 129 17.95 -9.07 10.68
C GLU A 129 19.35 -8.96 10.05
N LYS A 130 19.52 -9.42 8.82
CA LYS A 130 20.78 -9.37 8.08
C LYS A 130 21.07 -7.98 7.47
N ILE A 131 20.10 -7.06 7.55
CA ILE A 131 20.18 -5.74 6.92
C ILE A 131 20.55 -4.70 7.98
N GLU A 132 21.51 -3.87 7.67
CA GLU A 132 21.81 -2.66 8.40
C GLU A 132 21.17 -1.46 7.69
N PHE A 133 20.14 -0.89 8.33
CA PHE A 133 19.52 0.34 7.85
C PHE A 133 20.35 1.55 8.26
N ARG A 134 20.40 2.54 7.36
CA ARG A 134 21.11 3.81 7.57
C ARG A 134 20.13 4.92 7.97
N ALA A 135 20.66 6.07 8.36
CA ALA A 135 19.85 7.27 8.56
C ALA A 135 19.12 7.68 7.27
N PHE A 136 17.96 8.27 7.43
CA PHE A 136 17.16 8.76 6.31
C PHE A 136 17.73 10.08 5.77
N GLU A 137 18.03 10.16 4.47
CA GLU A 137 18.36 11.44 3.82
C GLU A 137 17.09 12.26 3.51
N THR A 138 15.96 11.59 3.32
CA THR A 138 14.66 12.22 3.05
C THR A 138 13.56 11.54 3.84
N LYS A 139 12.48 12.27 4.15
CA LYS A 139 11.33 11.72 4.86
C LYS A 139 10.68 10.58 4.10
N VAL A 140 10.37 9.49 4.81
CA VAL A 140 9.61 8.35 4.29
C VAL A 140 8.35 8.16 5.13
N VAL A 141 7.21 7.90 4.47
CA VAL A 141 5.94 7.64 5.15
C VAL A 141 5.69 6.15 5.22
N LYS A 142 5.39 5.65 6.42
CA LYS A 142 5.10 4.25 6.71
C LYS A 142 3.72 3.83 6.23
N ASN A 143 3.59 2.60 5.77
CA ASN A 143 2.30 2.04 5.37
C ASN A 143 1.42 1.61 6.55
N ILE A 144 2.02 1.19 7.64
CA ILE A 144 1.30 0.60 8.77
C ILE A 144 0.42 1.61 9.52
N ASP A 145 0.81 2.86 9.59
CA ASP A 145 0.11 3.94 10.31
C ASP A 145 -0.06 5.24 9.51
N GLY A 146 0.63 5.37 8.37
CA GLY A 146 0.64 6.57 7.54
C GLY A 146 1.50 7.70 8.10
N GLN A 147 2.33 7.46 9.12
CA GLN A 147 3.20 8.46 9.72
C GLN A 147 4.60 8.46 9.10
N ILE A 148 5.33 9.56 9.25
CA ILE A 148 6.75 9.62 8.84
C ILE A 148 7.58 8.72 9.75
N TYR A 149 8.56 8.00 9.17
CA TYR A 149 9.57 7.29 9.95
C TYR A 149 10.36 8.27 10.84
N LYS A 150 10.58 7.87 12.08
CA LYS A 150 11.44 8.57 13.05
C LYS A 150 12.77 7.85 13.17
N ASP A 151 13.82 8.55 13.58
CA ASP A 151 15.14 7.94 13.81
C ASP A 151 15.12 6.87 14.92
N THR A 152 14.12 6.94 15.81
CA THR A 152 13.90 5.96 16.89
C THR A 152 13.06 4.75 16.48
N ASP A 153 12.53 4.71 15.25
CA ASP A 153 11.70 3.59 14.80
C ASP A 153 12.54 2.34 14.51
N ASP A 154 12.08 1.18 14.94
CA ASP A 154 12.62 -0.11 14.51
C ASP A 154 12.05 -0.46 13.13
N ILE A 155 12.80 -0.11 12.08
CA ILE A 155 12.40 -0.34 10.68
C ILE A 155 12.14 -1.84 10.43
N LYS A 156 12.94 -2.73 11.04
CA LYS A 156 12.79 -4.18 10.87
C LYS A 156 11.47 -4.67 11.46
N ASP A 157 11.11 -4.20 12.63
CA ASP A 157 9.85 -4.54 13.28
C ASP A 157 8.65 -3.99 12.49
N ILE A 158 8.73 -2.74 12.02
CA ILE A 158 7.69 -2.10 11.23
C ILE A 158 7.44 -2.87 9.92
N LEU A 159 8.48 -3.20 9.17
CA LEU A 159 8.36 -3.96 7.91
C LEU A 159 7.87 -5.39 8.14
N THR A 160 8.26 -6.02 9.25
CA THR A 160 7.77 -7.34 9.66
C THR A 160 6.28 -7.29 9.93
N LYS A 161 5.83 -6.34 10.75
CA LYS A 161 4.43 -6.14 11.10
C LYS A 161 3.57 -5.75 9.89
N HIS A 162 4.14 -5.00 8.95
CA HIS A 162 3.42 -4.56 7.76
C HIS A 162 2.90 -5.72 6.89
N ILE A 163 3.59 -6.88 6.87
CA ILE A 163 3.15 -8.06 6.10
C ILE A 163 1.77 -8.55 6.57
N VAL A 164 1.48 -8.46 7.86
CA VAL A 164 0.27 -8.98 8.50
C VAL A 164 -0.75 -7.90 8.87
N ASN A 165 -0.47 -6.66 8.55
CA ASN A 165 -1.32 -5.51 8.85
C ASN A 165 -1.75 -4.76 7.59
N PRO A 166 -2.90 -4.07 7.63
CA PRO A 166 -3.39 -3.27 6.51
C PRO A 166 -2.43 -2.15 6.10
N VAL A 167 -2.39 -1.89 4.80
CA VAL A 167 -1.74 -0.70 4.23
C VAL A 167 -2.65 0.51 4.43
N ARG A 168 -2.16 1.56 5.06
CA ARG A 168 -2.92 2.80 5.31
C ARG A 168 -2.48 3.94 4.37
N PHE A 169 -2.54 3.68 3.05
CA PHE A 169 -2.02 4.61 2.07
C PHE A 169 -2.81 5.94 2.00
N SER A 170 -4.12 5.92 2.26
CA SER A 170 -4.91 7.14 2.40
C SER A 170 -4.37 8.07 3.49
N LYS A 171 -3.94 7.50 4.63
CA LYS A 171 -3.27 8.26 5.69
C LYS A 171 -1.89 8.75 5.25
N SER A 172 -1.15 7.95 4.49
CA SER A 172 0.14 8.37 3.94
C SER A 172 0.00 9.58 3.02
N ILE A 173 -1.03 9.61 2.18
CA ILE A 173 -1.32 10.78 1.32
C ILE A 173 -1.68 11.99 2.20
N GLN A 174 -2.53 11.81 3.21
CA GLN A 174 -2.90 12.90 4.11
C GLN A 174 -1.67 13.47 4.83
N THR A 175 -0.79 12.63 5.36
CA THR A 175 0.47 13.07 5.98
C THR A 175 1.33 13.88 5.02
N MET A 176 1.42 13.50 3.75
CA MET A 176 2.15 14.28 2.74
C MET A 176 1.48 15.65 2.50
N PHE A 177 0.16 15.72 2.51
CA PHE A 177 -0.56 17.01 2.42
C PHE A 177 -0.31 17.88 3.65
N ASP A 178 -0.34 17.28 4.85
CA ASP A 178 -0.16 18.01 6.12
C ASP A 178 1.25 18.60 6.26
N ILE A 179 2.25 18.02 5.58
CA ILE A 179 3.61 18.58 5.50
C ILE A 179 3.85 19.43 4.24
N ASN A 180 2.77 19.90 3.60
CA ASN A 180 2.76 20.82 2.46
C ASN A 180 3.51 20.29 1.23
N ILE A 181 3.41 19.00 0.90
CA ILE A 181 3.88 18.48 -0.39
C ILE A 181 2.91 18.97 -1.48
N ASP A 182 3.44 19.72 -2.43
CA ASP A 182 2.72 20.28 -3.58
C ASP A 182 2.92 19.51 -4.88
N THR A 183 4.05 18.81 -5.02
CA THR A 183 4.41 18.07 -6.23
C THR A 183 4.53 16.58 -5.95
N PHE A 184 3.69 15.79 -6.61
CA PHE A 184 3.65 14.33 -6.53
C PHE A 184 4.16 13.72 -7.83
N ILE A 185 5.16 12.86 -7.73
CA ILE A 185 5.73 12.14 -8.87
C ILE A 185 5.55 10.65 -8.64
N GLU A 186 4.61 10.04 -9.35
CA GLU A 186 4.45 8.58 -9.36
C GLU A 186 5.43 7.95 -10.33
N ILE A 187 6.33 7.11 -9.82
CA ILE A 187 7.32 6.38 -10.60
C ILE A 187 6.96 4.90 -10.56
N GLY A 188 6.63 4.34 -11.74
CA GLY A 188 6.24 2.95 -11.86
C GLY A 188 5.14 2.72 -12.90
N PRO A 189 4.73 1.46 -13.14
CA PRO A 189 3.74 1.15 -14.16
C PRO A 189 2.35 1.63 -13.75
N GLY A 190 1.69 2.36 -14.65
CA GLY A 190 0.31 2.83 -14.46
C GLY A 190 0.16 4.18 -13.78
N LYS A 191 -1.04 4.44 -13.23
CA LYS A 191 -1.45 5.72 -12.64
C LYS A 191 -2.32 5.50 -11.39
N THR A 192 -2.08 4.42 -10.67
CA THR A 192 -2.93 4.02 -9.55
C THR A 192 -2.78 4.96 -8.37
N LEU A 193 -1.54 5.31 -8.00
CA LEU A 193 -1.27 6.18 -6.86
C LEU A 193 -1.66 7.63 -7.17
N THR A 194 -1.43 8.09 -8.39
CA THR A 194 -1.99 9.35 -8.91
C THR A 194 -3.50 9.42 -8.72
N GLY A 195 -4.20 8.35 -9.10
CA GLY A 195 -5.66 8.27 -8.91
C GLY A 195 -6.08 8.30 -7.44
N CYS A 196 -5.25 7.78 -6.53
CA CYS A 196 -5.48 7.86 -5.09
C CYS A 196 -5.28 9.28 -4.57
N VAL A 197 -4.21 9.96 -4.96
CA VAL A 197 -3.95 11.36 -4.57
C VAL A 197 -5.09 12.28 -5.02
N LYS A 198 -5.53 12.17 -6.29
CA LYS A 198 -6.64 12.98 -6.85
C LYS A 198 -8.00 12.76 -6.17
N ARG A 199 -8.20 11.65 -5.48
CA ARG A 199 -9.43 11.35 -4.74
C ARG A 199 -9.45 11.85 -3.31
N MET A 200 -8.36 12.41 -2.83
CA MET A 200 -8.34 13.01 -1.50
C MET A 200 -9.18 14.28 -1.47
N PRO A 201 -10.03 14.50 -0.45
CA PRO A 201 -10.97 15.62 -0.41
C PRO A 201 -10.32 17.00 -0.47
N THR A 202 -9.08 17.09 0.01
CA THR A 202 -8.30 18.33 0.04
C THR A 202 -7.39 18.52 -1.18
N TYR A 203 -7.53 17.63 -2.20
CA TYR A 203 -6.78 17.78 -3.44
C TYR A 203 -7.41 18.81 -4.36
N THR A 204 -6.58 19.74 -4.86
CA THR A 204 -6.93 20.65 -5.96
C THR A 204 -5.79 20.66 -6.99
N ASP A 205 -6.10 20.75 -8.28
CA ASP A 205 -5.10 20.84 -9.36
C ASP A 205 -4.35 22.19 -9.32
N GLU A 206 -4.89 23.20 -8.64
CA GLU A 206 -4.30 24.54 -8.47
C GLU A 206 -3.18 24.52 -7.42
N GLU A 207 -3.35 23.74 -6.36
CA GLU A 207 -2.40 23.67 -5.26
C GLU A 207 -1.37 22.56 -5.41
N ARG A 208 -1.66 21.52 -6.22
CA ARG A 208 -0.83 20.31 -6.29
C ARG A 208 -0.63 19.84 -7.69
N LYS A 209 0.64 19.64 -8.04
CA LYS A 209 1.07 19.09 -9.33
C LYS A 209 1.26 17.58 -9.23
N ILE A 210 0.78 16.85 -10.21
CA ILE A 210 0.99 15.40 -10.31
C ILE A 210 1.65 15.05 -11.63
N LEU A 211 2.75 14.31 -11.55
CA LEU A 211 3.49 13.78 -12.68
C LEU A 211 3.53 12.25 -12.60
N ASN A 212 3.49 11.59 -13.75
CA ASN A 212 3.65 10.13 -13.87
C ASN A 212 4.85 9.80 -14.73
N ILE A 213 5.70 8.89 -14.24
CA ILE A 213 6.87 8.39 -14.96
C ILE A 213 6.79 6.87 -15.03
N TYR A 214 6.34 6.34 -16.17
CA TYR A 214 6.26 4.90 -16.43
C TYR A 214 6.97 4.49 -17.72
N ASN A 215 7.57 5.45 -18.45
CA ASN A 215 8.43 5.23 -19.60
C ASN A 215 9.36 6.44 -19.82
N VAL A 216 10.26 6.34 -20.79
CA VAL A 216 11.24 7.38 -21.09
C VAL A 216 10.61 8.69 -21.55
N ASP A 217 9.53 8.63 -22.33
CA ASP A 217 8.86 9.83 -22.83
C ASP A 217 8.18 10.61 -21.70
N ASN A 218 7.52 9.90 -20.78
CA ASN A 218 6.99 10.53 -19.57
C ASN A 218 8.08 11.12 -18.68
N LEU A 219 9.25 10.49 -18.58
CA LEU A 219 10.38 11.06 -17.85
C LEU A 219 10.83 12.39 -18.49
N LYS A 220 10.96 12.46 -19.83
CA LYS A 220 11.33 13.71 -20.52
C LYS A 220 10.29 14.81 -20.27
N LEU A 221 9.00 14.49 -20.35
CA LEU A 221 7.91 15.43 -20.07
C LEU A 221 7.96 15.91 -18.61
N ALA A 222 8.12 14.98 -17.66
CA ALA A 222 8.21 15.33 -16.24
C ALA A 222 9.40 16.27 -15.95
N LEU A 223 10.57 16.00 -16.57
CA LEU A 223 11.73 16.86 -16.42
C LEU A 223 11.53 18.27 -17.02
N GLN A 224 10.78 18.38 -18.14
CA GLN A 224 10.43 19.68 -18.70
C GLN A 224 9.50 20.46 -17.79
N GLU A 225 8.52 19.77 -17.19
CA GLU A 225 7.57 20.38 -16.25
C GLU A 225 8.23 20.80 -14.93
N LEU A 226 9.18 20.03 -14.41
CA LEU A 226 9.93 20.36 -13.19
C LEU A 226 10.87 21.56 -13.36
N LYS A 227 11.35 21.83 -14.59
CA LYS A 227 12.17 23.02 -14.88
C LYS A 227 11.40 24.34 -14.89
N LYS A 228 10.07 24.27 -14.86
CA LYS A 228 9.18 25.47 -14.83
C LYS A 228 8.81 25.89 -13.39
N ILE A 229 9.20 25.11 -12.40
CA ILE A 229 9.07 25.38 -10.97
C ILE A 229 10.35 26.02 -10.43
#